data_87899ceb542d8de3d7972d42cbc72b63
#
_entry.id   87899ceb542d8de3d7972d42cbc72b63
#
_cell.length_a   1.000
_cell.length_b   1.000
_cell.length_c   1.000
_cell.angle_alpha   90.00
_cell.angle_beta   90.00
_cell.angle_gamma   90.00
#
_symmetry.space_group_name_H-M   'P 1'
#
loop_
_entity.id
_entity.type
_entity.pdbx_description
1 polymer ?
#
loop_
_entity_poly.entity_id
_entity_poly.type
_entity_poly.pdbx_seq_one_letter_code
_entity_poly.pdbx_strand_id
1 'polypeptide(L)'
;VRFTQPLTVSQNAYLGARGELTLSAGRREVPTNRYPAGSNEAQALIAANANNLIVLDDGIFVTPPTIPYIGQDNTVRSGDTVADLTGVVDFGAIGGGGAAYKLQPTQAPQFSRDNPRAASPELPAGNVKVASANVLNFFTTFTNGSNVFGQTGQGCTLGTSTSKSNCRGADNLAEFVRQRDKIVAELKAIDADVVGLMEIQNNGETAVTYLVEQLNAAIGGVSYAVVPKPAATGTDAIRVAMIYKPAKLGLVGGALSDANAINNRPPMAQTFRAGNGEKFSLIVNHLKSKGSCPSGGPDADNNDSQSCWNATRVQQ
;
A
#
# COMPACT_ATOMS: atom_id res chain seq x y z
N VAL A 1 1.32 30.16 21.62
CA VAL A 1 1.84 28.97 22.36
C VAL A 1 3.20 28.61 21.77
N ARG A 2 4.12 28.13 22.61
CA ARG A 2 5.43 27.58 22.17
C ARG A 2 5.63 26.21 22.77
N PHE A 3 5.95 25.22 21.91
CA PHE A 3 6.39 23.89 22.30
C PHE A 3 7.91 23.88 22.32
N THR A 4 8.51 23.83 23.50
CA THR A 4 9.96 23.81 23.68
C THR A 4 10.56 22.41 23.54
N GLN A 5 9.74 21.38 23.76
CA GLN A 5 10.14 19.98 23.53
C GLN A 5 10.02 19.63 22.04
N PRO A 6 10.90 18.77 21.51
CA PRO A 6 10.75 18.27 20.15
C PRO A 6 9.43 17.51 19.98
N LEU A 7 8.75 17.77 18.86
CA LEU A 7 7.57 17.01 18.43
C LEU A 7 7.93 16.18 17.21
N THR A 8 7.40 14.97 17.14
CA THR A 8 7.64 14.01 16.06
C THR A 8 6.48 14.02 15.08
N VAL A 9 6.75 13.99 13.77
CA VAL A 9 5.75 13.78 12.73
C VAL A 9 5.21 12.36 12.84
N SER A 10 3.96 12.22 13.26
CA SER A 10 3.28 10.94 13.38
C SER A 10 2.44 10.59 12.14
N GLN A 11 2.00 11.61 11.38
CA GLN A 11 1.25 11.43 10.14
C GLN A 11 1.49 12.61 9.20
N ASN A 12 1.67 12.32 7.90
CA ASN A 12 1.81 13.32 6.83
C ASN A 12 0.83 13.10 5.67
N ALA A 13 -0.18 12.24 5.82
CA ALA A 13 -1.11 11.85 4.77
C ALA A 13 -1.91 13.04 4.20
N TYR A 14 -2.16 14.05 5.01
CA TYR A 14 -2.96 15.23 4.61
C TYR A 14 -2.13 16.45 4.25
N LEU A 15 -0.80 16.32 4.24
CA LEU A 15 0.08 17.44 3.93
C LEU A 15 -0.19 18.04 2.54
N GLY A 16 -0.25 17.20 1.51
CA GLY A 16 -0.48 17.67 0.14
C GLY A 16 -1.90 18.20 -0.11
N ALA A 17 -2.91 17.64 0.57
CA ALA A 17 -4.32 18.00 0.35
C ALA A 17 -4.82 19.12 1.27
N ARG A 18 -4.18 19.32 2.43
CA ARG A 18 -4.67 20.21 3.49
C ARG A 18 -3.59 21.07 4.15
N GLY A 19 -2.31 20.87 3.83
CA GLY A 19 -1.22 21.55 4.55
C GLY A 19 -1.02 21.05 5.99
N GLU A 20 -1.57 19.88 6.34
CA GLU A 20 -1.63 19.39 7.72
C GLU A 20 -0.61 18.28 7.99
N LEU A 21 0.08 18.38 9.14
CA LEU A 21 0.91 17.33 9.72
C LEU A 21 0.41 17.00 11.13
N THR A 22 0.24 15.73 11.47
CA THR A 22 -0.02 15.34 12.86
C THR A 22 1.31 15.19 13.59
N LEU A 23 1.48 15.93 14.66
CA LEU A 23 2.65 15.92 15.54
C LEU A 23 2.32 15.33 16.91
N SER A 24 3.29 14.73 17.58
CA SER A 24 3.16 14.16 18.92
C SER A 24 4.48 14.21 19.69
N ALA A 25 4.40 14.12 21.01
CA ALA A 25 5.58 13.91 21.85
C ALA A 25 6.05 12.45 21.68
N GLY A 26 7.12 12.25 20.89
CA GLY A 26 7.56 10.94 20.45
C GLY A 26 6.61 10.29 19.43
N ARG A 27 7.00 9.11 18.95
CA ARG A 27 6.22 8.37 17.94
C ARG A 27 4.99 7.72 18.58
N ARG A 28 3.83 7.87 17.96
CA ARG A 28 2.60 7.15 18.31
C ARG A 28 2.64 5.75 17.69
N GLU A 29 2.54 4.73 18.50
CA GLU A 29 2.44 3.34 18.03
C GLU A 29 0.97 2.95 17.76
N VAL A 30 0.75 2.09 16.77
CA VAL A 30 -0.55 1.42 16.60
C VAL A 30 -0.74 0.44 17.76
N PRO A 31 -1.79 0.57 18.59
CA PRO A 31 -1.95 -0.22 19.81
C PRO A 31 -1.86 -1.73 19.60
N THR A 32 -2.44 -2.22 18.51
CA THR A 32 -2.46 -3.65 18.17
C THR A 32 -1.16 -4.18 17.54
N ASN A 33 -0.18 -3.33 17.29
CA ASN A 33 1.19 -3.79 16.98
C ASN A 33 1.94 -4.25 18.24
N ARG A 34 1.47 -3.81 19.42
CA ARG A 34 2.15 -4.05 20.69
C ARG A 34 1.36 -4.95 21.64
N TYR A 35 0.04 -4.81 21.65
CA TYR A 35 -0.86 -5.48 22.58
C TYR A 35 -1.97 -6.21 21.82
N PRO A 36 -2.53 -7.30 22.37
CA PRO A 36 -3.72 -7.93 21.82
C PRO A 36 -4.87 -6.95 21.69
N ALA A 37 -5.64 -7.06 20.62
CA ALA A 37 -6.82 -6.23 20.39
C ALA A 37 -7.82 -6.36 21.55
N GLY A 38 -8.39 -5.25 22.00
CA GLY A 38 -9.36 -5.20 23.11
C GLY A 38 -8.76 -5.38 24.51
N SER A 39 -7.44 -5.63 24.64
CA SER A 39 -6.80 -5.70 25.96
C SER A 39 -6.79 -4.34 26.67
N ASN A 40 -6.66 -4.35 27.99
CA ASN A 40 -6.59 -3.12 28.78
C ASN A 40 -5.39 -2.25 28.38
N GLU A 41 -4.27 -2.88 28.05
CA GLU A 41 -3.06 -2.20 27.60
C GLU A 41 -3.25 -1.54 26.22
N ALA A 42 -3.95 -2.22 25.31
CA ALA A 42 -4.30 -1.63 24.01
C ALA A 42 -5.25 -0.45 24.18
N GLN A 43 -6.26 -0.55 25.03
CA GLN A 43 -7.19 0.53 25.33
C GLN A 43 -6.50 1.72 26.01
N ALA A 44 -5.59 1.46 26.95
CA ALA A 44 -4.77 2.52 27.58
C ALA A 44 -3.90 3.25 26.55
N LEU A 45 -3.29 2.52 25.60
CA LEU A 45 -2.49 3.14 24.53
C LEU A 45 -3.34 3.92 23.53
N ILE A 46 -4.56 3.47 23.23
CA ILE A 46 -5.54 4.24 22.42
C ILE A 46 -5.81 5.59 23.09
N ALA A 47 -6.15 5.58 24.39
CA ALA A 47 -6.43 6.79 25.15
C ALA A 47 -5.19 7.72 25.25
N ALA A 48 -4.00 7.17 25.50
CA ALA A 48 -2.76 7.93 25.50
C ALA A 48 -2.46 8.58 24.14
N ASN A 49 -2.65 7.84 23.05
CA ASN A 49 -2.49 8.35 21.69
C ASN A 49 -3.48 9.47 21.36
N ALA A 50 -4.72 9.39 21.83
CA ALA A 50 -5.74 10.43 21.61
C ALA A 50 -5.34 11.75 22.29
N ASN A 51 -4.68 11.69 23.44
CA ASN A 51 -4.21 12.85 24.20
C ASN A 51 -2.80 13.34 23.79
N ASN A 52 -2.12 12.62 22.92
CA ASN A 52 -0.76 12.93 22.47
C ASN A 52 -0.75 13.30 20.99
N LEU A 53 -1.43 14.38 20.63
CA LEU A 53 -1.39 14.92 19.29
C LEU A 53 -1.71 16.42 19.26
N ILE A 54 -1.11 17.08 18.28
CA ILE A 54 -1.52 18.39 17.76
C ILE A 54 -1.34 18.39 16.25
N VAL A 55 -2.23 19.05 15.51
CA VAL A 55 -2.10 19.19 14.07
C VAL A 55 -1.39 20.51 13.75
N LEU A 56 -0.23 20.45 13.10
CA LEU A 56 0.38 21.60 12.47
C LEU A 56 -0.37 21.90 11.18
N ASP A 57 -0.88 23.12 11.05
CA ASP A 57 -1.79 23.55 9.97
C ASP A 57 -1.27 24.84 9.35
N ASP A 58 -1.27 24.92 8.02
CA ASP A 58 -0.83 26.13 7.29
C ASP A 58 -1.86 27.27 7.31
N GLY A 59 -3.02 27.07 7.93
CA GLY A 59 -4.09 28.05 8.02
C GLY A 59 -4.95 28.20 6.76
N ILE A 60 -4.76 27.34 5.75
CA ILE A 60 -5.50 27.35 4.50
C ILE A 60 -6.46 26.16 4.44
N PHE A 61 -7.75 26.42 4.32
CA PHE A 61 -8.78 25.37 4.33
C PHE A 61 -8.96 24.65 2.98
N VAL A 62 -8.18 24.97 1.98
CA VAL A 62 -8.18 24.36 0.64
C VAL A 62 -6.83 23.68 0.38
N THR A 63 -6.73 22.94 -0.71
CA THR A 63 -5.42 22.39 -1.15
C THR A 63 -4.42 23.52 -1.32
N PRO A 64 -3.29 23.50 -0.60
CA PRO A 64 -2.31 24.57 -0.66
C PRO A 64 -1.69 24.65 -2.06
N PRO A 65 -1.48 25.85 -2.61
CA PRO A 65 -0.86 26.03 -3.92
C PRO A 65 0.60 25.57 -3.96
N THR A 66 1.24 25.59 -2.81
CA THR A 66 2.59 25.03 -2.57
C THR A 66 2.52 24.20 -1.30
N ILE A 67 2.99 22.96 -1.36
CA ILE A 67 2.98 22.08 -0.20
C ILE A 67 3.91 22.65 0.88
N PRO A 68 3.38 22.99 2.08
CA PRO A 68 4.17 23.59 3.14
C PRO A 68 5.14 22.58 3.79
N TYR A 69 6.11 23.06 4.54
CA TYR A 69 7.01 22.29 5.40
C TYR A 69 7.95 21.31 4.69
N ILE A 70 7.92 21.24 3.36
CA ILE A 70 8.79 20.40 2.55
C ILE A 70 10.23 20.93 2.62
N GLY A 71 11.19 20.04 2.92
CA GLY A 71 12.61 20.36 2.94
C GLY A 71 13.27 20.39 1.56
N GLN A 72 14.57 20.64 1.52
CA GLN A 72 15.35 20.66 0.26
C GLN A 72 15.38 19.29 -0.45
N ASP A 73 15.21 18.21 0.29
CA ASP A 73 15.06 16.85 -0.23
C ASP A 73 13.65 16.57 -0.78
N ASN A 74 12.79 17.58 -0.85
CA ASN A 74 11.41 17.54 -1.27
C ASN A 74 10.54 16.57 -0.42
N THR A 75 10.89 16.39 0.84
CA THR A 75 10.15 15.52 1.78
C THR A 75 9.92 16.19 3.14
N VAL A 76 8.93 15.71 3.86
CA VAL A 76 8.80 15.68 5.32
C VAL A 76 8.20 14.33 5.67
N ARG A 77 8.83 13.59 6.55
CA ARG A 77 8.51 12.16 6.77
C ARG A 77 8.00 11.92 8.18
N SER A 78 7.12 10.91 8.33
CA SER A 78 6.84 10.38 9.66
C SER A 78 8.13 9.94 10.33
N GLY A 79 8.35 10.41 11.55
CA GLY A 79 9.60 10.21 12.30
C GLY A 79 10.55 11.42 12.29
N ASP A 80 10.41 12.35 11.35
CA ASP A 80 11.12 13.64 11.44
C ASP A 80 10.63 14.42 12.66
N THR A 81 11.47 15.30 13.22
CA THR A 81 11.13 16.09 14.41
C THR A 81 11.18 17.59 14.13
N VAL A 82 10.45 18.35 14.93
CA VAL A 82 10.47 19.82 14.93
C VAL A 82 10.60 20.30 16.39
N ALA A 83 11.53 21.19 16.65
CA ALA A 83 11.73 21.82 17.96
C ALA A 83 11.26 23.27 17.94
N ASP A 84 11.02 23.82 19.13
CA ASP A 84 10.68 25.24 19.32
C ASP A 84 9.53 25.76 18.47
N LEU A 85 8.53 24.90 18.26
CA LEU A 85 7.36 25.21 17.43
C LEU A 85 6.51 26.27 18.12
N THR A 86 6.33 27.43 17.47
CA THR A 86 5.55 28.56 18.00
C THR A 86 4.41 28.93 17.07
N GLY A 87 3.23 29.13 17.62
CA GLY A 87 2.04 29.46 16.83
C GLY A 87 0.81 29.80 17.65
N VAL A 88 -0.29 30.03 16.95
CA VAL A 88 -1.62 30.20 17.50
C VAL A 88 -2.35 28.89 17.52
N VAL A 89 -2.95 28.55 18.66
CA VAL A 89 -3.78 27.34 18.80
C VAL A 89 -5.20 27.65 18.37
N ASP A 90 -5.76 26.79 17.56
CA ASP A 90 -7.14 26.75 17.14
C ASP A 90 -7.72 25.34 17.37
N PHE A 91 -9.02 25.19 17.21
CA PHE A 91 -9.71 23.91 17.27
C PHE A 91 -10.68 23.80 16.10
N GLY A 92 -10.53 22.77 15.28
CA GLY A 92 -11.38 22.63 14.10
C GLY A 92 -11.23 21.30 13.36
N ALA A 93 -11.93 21.19 12.24
CA ALA A 93 -11.90 20.01 11.37
C ALA A 93 -10.48 19.73 10.86
N ILE A 94 -10.15 18.45 10.76
CA ILE A 94 -8.85 17.96 10.26
C ILE A 94 -9.03 16.99 9.09
N GLY A 95 -7.97 16.78 8.35
CA GLY A 95 -7.92 15.75 7.31
C GLY A 95 -8.20 14.37 7.89
N GLY A 96 -9.02 13.57 7.16
CA GLY A 96 -9.45 12.25 7.61
C GLY A 96 -10.73 12.24 8.46
N GLY A 97 -11.25 13.40 8.78
CA GLY A 97 -12.50 13.55 9.55
C GLY A 97 -12.26 13.78 11.04
N GLY A 98 -13.29 14.30 11.70
CA GLY A 98 -13.23 14.72 13.11
C GLY A 98 -12.67 16.12 13.29
N ALA A 99 -12.31 16.45 14.53
CA ALA A 99 -11.71 17.73 14.91
C ALA A 99 -10.60 17.52 15.92
N ALA A 100 -9.61 18.40 15.90
CA ALA A 100 -8.48 18.39 16.83
C ALA A 100 -7.99 19.80 17.12
N TYR A 101 -7.11 19.93 18.12
CA TYR A 101 -6.32 21.14 18.29
C TYR A 101 -5.30 21.28 17.16
N LYS A 102 -5.28 22.45 16.55
CA LYS A 102 -4.38 22.84 15.48
C LYS A 102 -3.41 23.89 15.98
N LEU A 103 -2.20 23.90 15.48
CA LEU A 103 -1.23 24.97 15.64
C LEU A 103 -0.97 25.61 14.28
N GLN A 104 -1.34 26.86 14.13
CA GLN A 104 -0.98 27.69 12.99
C GLN A 104 0.34 28.39 13.30
N PRO A 105 1.45 28.04 12.64
CA PRO A 105 2.75 28.50 13.00
C PRO A 105 2.92 30.00 12.68
N THR A 106 3.47 30.76 13.61
CA THR A 106 3.83 32.20 13.40
C THR A 106 5.26 32.37 12.92
N GLN A 107 6.03 31.30 12.91
CA GLN A 107 7.38 31.21 12.37
C GLN A 107 7.50 29.92 11.57
N ALA A 108 8.28 29.94 10.48
CA ALA A 108 8.48 28.79 9.63
C ALA A 108 9.06 27.61 10.43
N PRO A 109 8.35 26.48 10.57
CA PRO A 109 8.85 25.30 11.29
C PRO A 109 10.09 24.73 10.60
N GLN A 110 11.08 24.35 11.40
CA GLN A 110 12.32 23.72 10.91
C GLN A 110 12.32 22.25 11.33
N PHE A 111 12.13 21.37 10.37
CA PHE A 111 12.14 19.92 10.61
C PHE A 111 13.57 19.38 10.50
N SER A 112 13.97 18.58 11.49
CA SER A 112 15.14 17.70 11.36
C SER A 112 14.80 16.51 10.49
N ARG A 113 15.80 15.89 9.87
CA ARG A 113 15.64 14.72 9.00
C ARG A 113 16.07 13.46 9.75
N ASP A 114 15.34 13.14 10.85
CA ASP A 114 15.68 12.03 11.73
C ASP A 114 15.29 10.66 11.15
N ASN A 115 14.43 10.66 10.12
CA ASN A 115 14.04 9.46 9.37
C ASN A 115 14.37 9.60 7.88
N PRO A 116 15.65 9.68 7.48
CA PRO A 116 16.04 9.81 6.09
C PRO A 116 15.60 8.57 5.27
N ARG A 117 15.27 8.78 4.01
CA ARG A 117 14.97 7.68 3.11
C ARG A 117 16.25 7.02 2.63
N ALA A 118 16.46 5.76 3.00
CA ALA A 118 17.51 4.95 2.40
C ALA A 118 17.22 4.68 0.91
N ALA A 119 18.27 4.61 0.09
CA ALA A 119 18.13 4.28 -1.34
C ALA A 119 17.63 2.84 -1.55
N SER A 120 18.02 1.93 -0.65
CA SER A 120 17.58 0.53 -0.61
C SER A 120 17.57 0.03 0.83
N PRO A 121 16.72 -0.95 1.18
CA PRO A 121 16.79 -1.59 2.48
C PRO A 121 18.06 -2.43 2.60
N GLU A 122 18.59 -2.54 3.82
CA GLU A 122 19.59 -3.55 4.15
C GLU A 122 18.91 -4.93 4.21
N LEU A 123 19.44 -5.87 3.46
CA LEU A 123 18.90 -7.23 3.40
C LEU A 123 19.86 -8.20 4.10
N PRO A 124 19.34 -9.19 4.84
CA PRO A 124 20.16 -10.26 5.36
C PRO A 124 20.76 -11.10 4.21
N ALA A 125 21.90 -11.74 4.45
CA ALA A 125 22.48 -12.65 3.50
C ALA A 125 21.53 -13.83 3.23
N GLY A 126 21.40 -14.23 1.95
CA GLY A 126 20.53 -15.32 1.54
C GLY A 126 20.79 -15.74 0.10
N ASN A 127 20.31 -16.93 -0.26
CA ASN A 127 20.49 -17.52 -1.59
C ASN A 127 19.35 -17.18 -2.54
N VAL A 128 18.20 -16.75 -2.01
CA VAL A 128 17.00 -16.41 -2.76
C VAL A 128 16.43 -15.10 -2.21
N LYS A 129 16.18 -14.16 -3.08
CA LYS A 129 15.50 -12.90 -2.77
C LYS A 129 14.02 -13.01 -3.12
N VAL A 130 13.16 -12.92 -2.11
CA VAL A 130 11.70 -12.93 -2.23
C VAL A 130 11.17 -11.52 -1.98
N ALA A 131 10.25 -11.07 -2.82
CA ALA A 131 9.55 -9.80 -2.63
C ALA A 131 8.04 -9.97 -2.70
N SER A 132 7.34 -8.98 -2.15
CA SER A 132 5.89 -8.83 -2.21
C SER A 132 5.58 -7.39 -2.63
N ALA A 133 4.74 -7.22 -3.65
CA ALA A 133 4.37 -5.91 -4.18
C ALA A 133 2.87 -5.83 -4.48
N ASN A 134 2.19 -4.88 -3.85
CA ASN A 134 0.85 -4.47 -4.28
C ASN A 134 1.03 -3.45 -5.41
N VAL A 135 0.55 -3.78 -6.61
CA VAL A 135 0.73 -2.96 -7.81
C VAL A 135 -0.43 -1.98 -8.06
N LEU A 136 -1.22 -1.71 -7.02
CA LEU A 136 -2.26 -0.68 -6.98
C LEU A 136 -3.20 -0.74 -8.19
N ASN A 137 -4.03 -1.81 -8.27
CA ASN A 137 -4.97 -2.01 -9.38
C ASN A 137 -4.28 -1.87 -10.76
N PHE A 138 -3.31 -2.75 -11.03
CA PHE A 138 -2.65 -2.77 -12.34
C PHE A 138 -3.57 -3.38 -13.40
N PHE A 139 -4.28 -2.50 -14.09
CA PHE A 139 -5.28 -2.85 -15.10
C PHE A 139 -4.77 -2.47 -16.49
N THR A 140 -4.78 -3.42 -17.41
CA THR A 140 -4.55 -3.17 -18.84
C THR A 140 -5.80 -2.65 -19.57
N THR A 141 -6.95 -2.65 -18.88
CA THR A 141 -8.22 -2.07 -19.33
C THR A 141 -8.58 -0.89 -18.45
N PHE A 142 -8.86 0.28 -19.06
CA PHE A 142 -9.04 1.55 -18.34
C PHE A 142 -10.50 1.84 -18.03
N THR A 143 -10.75 2.74 -17.07
CA THR A 143 -12.10 3.12 -16.66
C THR A 143 -12.87 3.86 -17.76
N ASN A 144 -12.18 4.46 -18.75
CA ASN A 144 -12.81 5.05 -19.93
C ASN A 144 -13.27 4.02 -20.98
N GLY A 145 -12.96 2.72 -20.80
CA GLY A 145 -13.31 1.65 -21.71
C GLY A 145 -12.33 1.43 -22.86
N SER A 146 -11.15 2.01 -22.83
CA SER A 146 -10.02 1.64 -23.70
C SER A 146 -9.03 0.71 -22.99
N ASN A 147 -8.03 0.20 -23.69
CA ASN A 147 -6.99 -0.65 -23.11
C ASN A 147 -5.59 -0.31 -23.68
N VAL A 148 -4.57 -0.98 -23.13
CA VAL A 148 -3.17 -0.80 -23.54
C VAL A 148 -2.89 -1.19 -25.00
N PHE A 149 -3.78 -1.94 -25.66
CA PHE A 149 -3.66 -2.38 -27.04
C PHE A 149 -4.39 -1.46 -28.03
N GLY A 150 -4.90 -0.30 -27.59
CA GLY A 150 -5.61 0.67 -28.41
C GLY A 150 -7.07 0.28 -28.74
N GLN A 151 -7.60 -0.77 -28.14
CA GLN A 151 -8.99 -1.17 -28.31
C GLN A 151 -9.92 -0.31 -27.46
N THR A 152 -11.15 -0.09 -27.94
CA THR A 152 -12.22 0.66 -27.24
C THR A 152 -13.44 -0.23 -26.98
N GLY A 153 -14.38 0.25 -26.18
CA GLY A 153 -15.56 -0.54 -25.81
C GLY A 153 -15.27 -1.72 -24.88
N GLN A 154 -14.13 -1.66 -24.21
CA GLN A 154 -13.67 -2.71 -23.30
C GLN A 154 -14.29 -2.56 -21.91
N GLY A 155 -14.31 -3.66 -21.15
CA GLY A 155 -14.76 -3.71 -19.77
C GLY A 155 -13.92 -4.67 -18.94
N CYS A 156 -14.09 -4.59 -17.62
CA CYS A 156 -13.48 -5.50 -16.65
C CYS A 156 -14.55 -6.42 -16.07
N THR A 157 -14.17 -7.66 -15.80
CA THR A 157 -15.09 -8.65 -15.23
C THR A 157 -15.07 -8.57 -13.70
N LEU A 158 -16.26 -8.51 -13.11
CA LEU A 158 -16.49 -8.63 -11.66
C LEU A 158 -17.70 -9.54 -11.47
N GLY A 159 -17.51 -10.66 -10.78
CA GLY A 159 -18.54 -11.71 -10.72
C GLY A 159 -18.82 -12.28 -12.12
N THR A 160 -20.06 -12.18 -12.54
CA THR A 160 -20.53 -12.63 -13.86
C THR A 160 -20.71 -11.49 -14.87
N SER A 161 -20.47 -10.24 -14.46
CA SER A 161 -20.68 -9.07 -15.30
C SER A 161 -19.38 -8.49 -15.83
N THR A 162 -19.38 -8.04 -17.09
CA THR A 162 -18.27 -7.30 -17.71
C THR A 162 -18.75 -5.91 -18.07
N SER A 163 -18.13 -4.89 -17.48
CA SER A 163 -18.47 -3.48 -17.68
C SER A 163 -17.25 -2.60 -17.45
N LYS A 164 -17.21 -1.44 -18.09
CA LYS A 164 -16.19 -0.42 -17.79
C LYS A 164 -16.26 0.08 -16.35
N SER A 165 -17.44 0.07 -15.72
CA SER A 165 -17.63 0.45 -14.32
C SER A 165 -16.97 -0.53 -13.32
N ASN A 166 -16.64 -1.73 -13.75
CA ASN A 166 -15.91 -2.71 -12.97
C ASN A 166 -14.39 -2.52 -13.05
N CYS A 167 -13.91 -1.70 -14.00
CA CYS A 167 -12.50 -1.39 -14.12
C CYS A 167 -12.06 -0.50 -12.95
N ARG A 168 -10.85 -0.75 -12.49
CA ARG A 168 -10.17 0.00 -11.43
C ARG A 168 -8.80 0.42 -11.97
N GLY A 169 -8.10 1.32 -11.31
CA GLY A 169 -6.80 1.78 -11.77
C GLY A 169 -6.89 3.00 -12.67
N ALA A 170 -6.07 3.07 -13.69
CA ALA A 170 -5.93 4.24 -14.55
C ALA A 170 -7.18 4.54 -15.40
N ASP A 171 -7.47 5.82 -15.60
CA ASP A 171 -8.60 6.27 -16.42
C ASP A 171 -8.28 6.22 -17.92
N ASN A 172 -7.01 6.29 -18.28
CA ASN A 172 -6.55 6.34 -19.67
C ASN A 172 -5.10 5.87 -19.81
N LEU A 173 -4.64 5.76 -21.05
CA LEU A 173 -3.28 5.31 -21.35
C LEU A 173 -2.19 6.20 -20.74
N ALA A 174 -2.35 7.53 -20.71
CA ALA A 174 -1.33 8.43 -20.20
C ALA A 174 -1.14 8.25 -18.68
N GLU A 175 -2.22 8.06 -17.94
CA GLU A 175 -2.18 7.76 -16.52
C GLU A 175 -1.60 6.37 -16.25
N PHE A 176 -2.03 5.38 -17.01
CA PHE A 176 -1.49 4.03 -16.94
C PHE A 176 0.03 3.98 -17.17
N VAL A 177 0.53 4.70 -18.17
CA VAL A 177 1.98 4.77 -18.44
C VAL A 177 2.74 5.28 -17.22
N ARG A 178 2.24 6.34 -16.57
CA ARG A 178 2.86 6.85 -15.32
C ARG A 178 2.86 5.81 -14.19
N GLN A 179 1.77 5.06 -14.02
CA GLN A 179 1.67 3.98 -13.03
C GLN A 179 2.63 2.83 -13.39
N ARG A 180 2.57 2.33 -14.62
CA ARG A 180 3.42 1.25 -15.12
C ARG A 180 4.91 1.56 -14.94
N ASP A 181 5.34 2.76 -15.34
CA ASP A 181 6.75 3.13 -15.30
C ASP A 181 7.30 3.16 -13.87
N LYS A 182 6.48 3.61 -12.91
CA LYS A 182 6.83 3.57 -11.47
C LYS A 182 6.95 2.13 -10.95
N ILE A 183 5.97 1.28 -11.26
CA ILE A 183 5.98 -0.14 -10.85
C ILE A 183 7.16 -0.88 -11.47
N VAL A 184 7.42 -0.66 -12.75
CA VAL A 184 8.57 -1.26 -13.45
C VAL A 184 9.89 -0.80 -12.84
N ALA A 185 10.03 0.49 -12.54
CA ALA A 185 11.24 1.02 -11.88
C ALA A 185 11.43 0.41 -10.48
N GLU A 186 10.35 0.27 -9.71
CA GLU A 186 10.35 -0.36 -8.39
C GLU A 186 10.76 -1.83 -8.47
N LEU A 187 10.10 -2.64 -9.31
CA LEU A 187 10.42 -4.06 -9.48
C LEU A 187 11.85 -4.29 -9.98
N LYS A 188 12.33 -3.43 -10.90
CA LYS A 188 13.73 -3.44 -11.36
C LYS A 188 14.70 -3.15 -10.22
N ALA A 189 14.41 -2.17 -9.36
CA ALA A 189 15.25 -1.82 -8.22
C ALA A 189 15.23 -2.88 -7.12
N ILE A 190 14.08 -3.51 -6.87
CA ILE A 190 13.94 -4.64 -5.94
C ILE A 190 14.78 -5.82 -6.41
N ASP A 191 14.77 -6.13 -7.70
CA ASP A 191 15.56 -7.19 -8.34
C ASP A 191 15.47 -8.54 -7.60
N ALA A 192 14.26 -8.94 -7.17
CA ALA A 192 14.03 -10.19 -6.47
C ALA A 192 14.02 -11.40 -7.42
N ASP A 193 14.33 -12.59 -6.88
CA ASP A 193 14.29 -13.83 -7.67
C ASP A 193 12.86 -14.33 -7.89
N VAL A 194 11.96 -13.99 -6.97
CA VAL A 194 10.51 -14.19 -7.09
C VAL A 194 9.76 -13.05 -6.42
N VAL A 195 8.67 -12.60 -7.05
CA VAL A 195 7.81 -11.54 -6.53
C VAL A 195 6.36 -12.03 -6.48
N GLY A 196 5.76 -11.98 -5.29
CA GLY A 196 4.31 -12.08 -5.12
C GLY A 196 3.64 -10.74 -5.43
N LEU A 197 2.65 -10.75 -6.31
CA LEU A 197 1.96 -9.55 -6.77
C LEU A 197 0.50 -9.57 -6.30
N MET A 198 0.01 -8.43 -5.79
CA MET A 198 -1.39 -8.22 -5.47
C MET A 198 -1.95 -7.10 -6.35
N GLU A 199 -3.27 -7.16 -6.60
CA GLU A 199 -4.03 -6.18 -7.38
C GLU A 199 -3.70 -6.16 -8.89
N ILE A 200 -3.33 -7.31 -9.44
CA ILE A 200 -3.29 -7.53 -10.91
C ILE A 200 -4.72 -7.69 -11.42
N GLN A 201 -5.06 -7.06 -12.54
CA GLN A 201 -6.36 -7.27 -13.20
C GLN A 201 -6.62 -8.76 -13.43
N ASN A 202 -7.83 -9.22 -13.06
CA ASN A 202 -8.25 -10.62 -13.26
C ASN A 202 -8.78 -10.82 -14.69
N ASN A 203 -7.87 -10.76 -15.67
CA ASN A 203 -8.14 -10.95 -17.11
C ASN A 203 -7.30 -12.09 -17.72
N GLY A 204 -7.26 -13.21 -17.01
CA GLY A 204 -6.39 -14.33 -17.36
C GLY A 204 -4.93 -14.00 -17.05
N GLU A 205 -4.06 -14.15 -18.05
CA GLU A 205 -2.62 -13.84 -17.91
C GLU A 205 -2.25 -12.47 -18.50
N THR A 206 -3.17 -11.77 -19.17
CA THR A 206 -2.89 -10.58 -19.99
C THR A 206 -2.17 -9.49 -19.21
N ALA A 207 -2.71 -9.09 -18.05
CA ALA A 207 -2.15 -7.98 -17.29
C ALA A 207 -0.76 -8.30 -16.72
N VAL A 208 -0.57 -9.49 -16.14
CA VAL A 208 0.73 -9.88 -15.58
C VAL A 208 1.77 -10.12 -16.66
N THR A 209 1.40 -10.70 -17.81
CA THR A 209 2.30 -10.86 -18.96
C THR A 209 2.76 -9.50 -19.48
N TYR A 210 1.83 -8.55 -19.66
CA TYR A 210 2.17 -7.19 -20.05
C TYR A 210 3.17 -6.55 -19.07
N LEU A 211 2.95 -6.69 -17.75
CA LEU A 211 3.89 -6.17 -16.75
C LEU A 211 5.28 -6.78 -16.91
N VAL A 212 5.37 -8.11 -17.08
CA VAL A 212 6.66 -8.82 -17.27
C VAL A 212 7.36 -8.37 -18.54
N GLU A 213 6.63 -8.20 -19.64
CA GLU A 213 7.20 -7.68 -20.89
C GLU A 213 7.82 -6.29 -20.71
N GLN A 214 7.10 -5.38 -20.02
CA GLN A 214 7.61 -4.03 -19.75
C GLN A 214 8.82 -4.05 -18.79
N LEU A 215 8.79 -4.93 -17.78
CA LEU A 215 9.92 -5.10 -16.85
C LEU A 215 11.15 -5.64 -17.58
N ASN A 216 11.00 -6.67 -18.40
CA ASN A 216 12.08 -7.26 -19.20
C ASN A 216 12.66 -6.24 -20.20
N ALA A 217 11.81 -5.44 -20.84
CA ALA A 217 12.26 -4.36 -21.72
C ALA A 217 13.09 -3.30 -20.95
N ALA A 218 12.66 -2.93 -19.76
CA ALA A 218 13.39 -1.97 -18.91
C ALA A 218 14.72 -2.52 -18.37
N ILE A 219 14.83 -3.84 -18.18
CA ILE A 219 16.08 -4.51 -17.77
C ILE A 219 17.04 -4.65 -18.97
N GLY A 220 16.52 -4.77 -20.18
CA GLY A 220 17.29 -4.97 -21.40
C GLY A 220 17.49 -6.45 -21.76
N GLY A 221 16.63 -7.35 -21.30
CA GLY A 221 16.68 -8.79 -21.60
C GLY A 221 15.58 -9.57 -20.92
N VAL A 222 15.40 -10.84 -21.30
CA VAL A 222 14.38 -11.74 -20.71
C VAL A 222 14.90 -12.26 -19.37
N SER A 223 14.59 -11.55 -18.29
CA SER A 223 15.01 -11.89 -16.92
C SER A 223 13.88 -12.51 -16.10
N TYR A 224 12.65 -12.07 -16.31
CA TYR A 224 11.47 -12.52 -15.57
C TYR A 224 10.50 -13.29 -16.46
N ALA A 225 9.81 -14.24 -15.84
CA ALA A 225 8.67 -14.97 -16.42
C ALA A 225 7.47 -14.94 -15.46
N VAL A 226 6.29 -15.12 -16.02
CA VAL A 226 5.06 -15.29 -15.24
C VAL A 226 5.02 -16.72 -14.70
N VAL A 227 4.66 -16.90 -13.43
CA VAL A 227 4.23 -18.20 -12.92
C VAL A 227 2.81 -18.45 -13.45
N PRO A 228 2.55 -19.53 -14.21
CA PRO A 228 1.22 -19.82 -14.75
C PRO A 228 0.15 -19.78 -13.65
N LYS A 229 -0.97 -19.13 -13.92
CA LYS A 229 -2.04 -18.99 -12.94
C LYS A 229 -2.63 -20.34 -12.54
N PRO A 230 -3.12 -20.50 -11.32
CA PRO A 230 -3.89 -21.68 -10.94
C PRO A 230 -5.25 -21.70 -11.65
N ALA A 231 -5.96 -22.83 -11.56
CA ALA A 231 -7.28 -23.00 -12.16
C ALA A 231 -8.31 -21.97 -11.64
N ALA A 232 -8.30 -21.71 -10.32
CA ALA A 232 -9.19 -20.75 -9.69
C ALA A 232 -8.45 -19.45 -9.36
N THR A 233 -8.95 -18.31 -9.89
CA THR A 233 -8.45 -16.96 -9.60
C THR A 233 -9.50 -16.07 -8.95
N GLY A 234 -10.67 -16.61 -8.64
CA GLY A 234 -11.80 -15.91 -8.05
C GLY A 234 -12.59 -15.06 -9.06
N THR A 235 -13.55 -14.35 -8.54
CA THR A 235 -14.48 -13.53 -9.31
C THR A 235 -14.32 -12.02 -9.07
N ASP A 236 -13.37 -11.60 -8.25
CA ASP A 236 -13.02 -10.18 -8.10
C ASP A 236 -12.35 -9.68 -9.39
N ALA A 237 -12.46 -8.40 -9.67
CA ALA A 237 -11.80 -7.74 -10.80
C ALA A 237 -10.26 -7.76 -10.70
N ILE A 238 -9.73 -8.04 -9.53
CA ILE A 238 -8.30 -8.21 -9.25
C ILE A 238 -7.99 -9.61 -8.72
N ARG A 239 -6.77 -10.04 -8.93
CA ARG A 239 -6.23 -11.31 -8.42
C ARG A 239 -4.80 -11.15 -7.91
N VAL A 240 -4.29 -12.18 -7.27
CA VAL A 240 -2.86 -12.34 -7.00
C VAL A 240 -2.15 -12.99 -8.19
N ALA A 241 -0.86 -12.75 -8.31
CA ALA A 241 0.00 -13.37 -9.32
C ALA A 241 1.42 -13.55 -8.76
N MET A 242 2.28 -14.25 -9.50
CA MET A 242 3.71 -14.33 -9.21
C MET A 242 4.53 -14.16 -10.50
N ILE A 243 5.67 -13.51 -10.36
CA ILE A 243 6.72 -13.46 -11.38
C ILE A 243 8.02 -13.96 -10.78
N TYR A 244 8.88 -14.56 -11.58
CA TYR A 244 10.13 -15.14 -11.10
C TYR A 244 11.22 -15.08 -12.15
N LYS A 245 12.47 -15.27 -11.74
CA LYS A 245 13.64 -15.39 -12.65
C LYS A 245 13.91 -16.86 -12.97
N PRO A 246 13.63 -17.35 -14.20
CA PRO A 246 13.88 -18.74 -14.58
C PRO A 246 15.35 -19.15 -14.49
N ALA A 247 16.27 -18.21 -14.63
CA ALA A 247 17.71 -18.46 -14.48
C ALA A 247 18.11 -18.78 -13.02
N LYS A 248 17.27 -18.47 -12.03
CA LYS A 248 17.52 -18.66 -10.60
C LYS A 248 16.65 -19.75 -9.98
N LEU A 249 15.43 -19.88 -10.46
CA LEU A 249 14.38 -20.72 -9.86
C LEU A 249 13.70 -21.57 -10.91
N GLY A 250 13.56 -22.86 -10.65
CA GLY A 250 12.73 -23.76 -11.44
C GLY A 250 11.36 -23.99 -10.79
N LEU A 251 10.28 -24.02 -11.57
CA LEU A 251 8.95 -24.38 -11.07
C LEU A 251 8.88 -25.88 -10.74
N VAL A 252 8.24 -26.23 -9.65
CA VAL A 252 7.97 -27.61 -9.23
C VAL A 252 6.47 -27.82 -9.16
N GLY A 253 5.93 -28.54 -10.15
CA GLY A 253 4.49 -28.68 -10.33
C GLY A 253 3.81 -27.38 -10.80
N GLY A 254 2.50 -27.44 -10.91
CA GLY A 254 1.66 -26.26 -11.23
C GLY A 254 1.30 -25.45 -9.99
N ALA A 255 0.95 -24.19 -10.18
CA ALA A 255 0.43 -23.34 -9.12
C ALA A 255 -0.93 -23.87 -8.60
N LEU A 256 -1.11 -23.75 -7.31
CA LEU A 256 -2.33 -24.12 -6.59
C LEU A 256 -3.04 -22.88 -6.05
N SER A 257 -4.34 -23.01 -5.80
CA SER A 257 -5.14 -21.98 -5.13
C SER A 257 -6.19 -22.62 -4.24
N ASP A 258 -6.60 -21.91 -3.20
CA ASP A 258 -7.77 -22.27 -2.40
C ASP A 258 -9.00 -21.54 -2.92
N ALA A 259 -9.93 -22.29 -3.51
CA ALA A 259 -11.19 -21.80 -4.06
C ALA A 259 -12.29 -21.65 -3.01
N ASN A 260 -12.00 -21.77 -1.71
CA ASN A 260 -12.97 -21.55 -0.65
C ASN A 260 -13.61 -20.16 -0.80
N ALA A 261 -14.94 -20.07 -0.67
CA ALA A 261 -15.69 -18.84 -0.85
C ALA A 261 -15.33 -17.73 0.15
N ILE A 262 -14.68 -18.06 1.27
CA ILE A 262 -14.15 -17.07 2.21
C ILE A 262 -13.08 -16.19 1.54
N ASN A 263 -12.39 -16.72 0.52
CA ASN A 263 -11.37 -16.01 -0.23
C ASN A 263 -12.02 -15.17 -1.34
N ASN A 264 -12.19 -13.86 -1.11
CA ASN A 264 -12.63 -12.96 -2.18
C ASN A 264 -11.68 -13.00 -3.39
N ARG A 265 -10.40 -13.20 -3.12
CA ARG A 265 -9.30 -13.37 -4.05
C ARG A 265 -8.52 -14.61 -3.61
N PRO A 266 -8.73 -15.75 -4.26
CA PRO A 266 -8.04 -16.99 -3.90
C PRO A 266 -6.52 -16.79 -3.81
N PRO A 267 -5.88 -17.27 -2.75
CA PRO A 267 -4.42 -17.24 -2.65
C PRO A 267 -3.79 -18.07 -3.76
N MET A 268 -2.55 -17.77 -4.10
CA MET A 268 -1.77 -18.53 -5.08
C MET A 268 -0.53 -19.09 -4.41
N ALA A 269 -0.35 -20.40 -4.49
CA ALA A 269 0.80 -21.12 -3.98
C ALA A 269 1.61 -21.73 -5.14
N GLN A 270 2.93 -21.56 -5.12
CA GLN A 270 3.86 -22.18 -6.06
C GLN A 270 5.09 -22.70 -5.32
N THR A 271 5.49 -23.92 -5.65
CA THR A 271 6.77 -24.47 -5.19
C THR A 271 7.87 -24.20 -6.21
N PHE A 272 9.00 -23.74 -5.71
CA PHE A 272 10.19 -23.44 -6.50
C PHE A 272 11.35 -24.34 -6.08
N ARG A 273 12.26 -24.61 -7.03
CA ARG A 273 13.57 -25.20 -6.76
C ARG A 273 14.64 -24.15 -7.02
N ALA A 274 15.45 -23.86 -6.02
CA ALA A 274 16.62 -23.00 -6.13
C ALA A 274 17.79 -23.70 -6.81
N GLY A 275 18.79 -22.93 -7.25
CA GLY A 275 19.97 -23.46 -7.96
C GLY A 275 20.80 -24.45 -7.16
N ASN A 276 20.72 -24.42 -5.82
CA ASN A 276 21.35 -25.41 -4.93
C ASN A 276 20.54 -26.71 -4.78
N GLY A 277 19.38 -26.83 -5.45
CA GLY A 277 18.49 -28.01 -5.40
C GLY A 277 17.41 -27.95 -4.33
N GLU A 278 17.51 -27.05 -3.34
CA GLU A 278 16.53 -26.87 -2.28
C GLU A 278 15.19 -26.39 -2.81
N LYS A 279 14.11 -26.81 -2.17
CA LYS A 279 12.76 -26.40 -2.55
C LYS A 279 12.13 -25.55 -1.45
N PHE A 280 11.35 -24.55 -1.90
CA PHE A 280 10.50 -23.78 -1.01
C PHE A 280 9.16 -23.48 -1.71
N SER A 281 8.13 -23.23 -0.93
CA SER A 281 6.83 -22.80 -1.45
C SER A 281 6.56 -21.36 -1.04
N LEU A 282 6.11 -20.55 -2.01
CA LEU A 282 5.65 -19.20 -1.77
C LEU A 282 4.13 -19.17 -1.91
N ILE A 283 3.45 -18.58 -0.92
CA ILE A 283 2.01 -18.35 -0.95
C ILE A 283 1.78 -16.85 -0.95
N VAL A 284 1.05 -16.36 -1.96
CA VAL A 284 0.65 -14.96 -2.07
C VAL A 284 -0.81 -14.84 -1.66
N ASN A 285 -1.05 -14.05 -0.62
CA ASN A 285 -2.38 -13.75 -0.10
C ASN A 285 -2.74 -12.30 -0.35
N HIS A 286 -4.02 -12.05 -0.63
CA HIS A 286 -4.58 -10.70 -0.64
C HIS A 286 -5.89 -10.72 0.16
N LEU A 287 -5.77 -10.58 1.46
CA LEU A 287 -6.88 -10.72 2.41
C LEU A 287 -7.93 -9.62 2.21
N LYS A 288 -9.08 -9.81 2.82
CA LYS A 288 -10.19 -8.84 2.82
C LYS A 288 -9.72 -7.47 3.32
N SER A 289 -10.00 -6.41 2.55
CA SER A 289 -9.66 -5.04 2.94
C SER A 289 -10.46 -4.59 4.17
N LYS A 290 -9.90 -3.64 4.91
CA LYS A 290 -10.53 -3.05 6.12
C LYS A 290 -11.58 -1.98 5.82
N GLY A 291 -11.89 -1.73 4.56
CA GLY A 291 -12.88 -0.73 4.15
C GLY A 291 -14.29 -1.29 4.02
N SER A 292 -15.28 -0.39 3.93
CA SER A 292 -16.70 -0.74 3.77
C SER A 292 -17.19 -1.67 4.89
N CYS A 293 -17.09 -1.20 6.13
CA CYS A 293 -17.45 -1.97 7.31
C CYS A 293 -18.95 -2.34 7.31
N PRO A 294 -19.29 -3.57 7.68
CA PRO A 294 -20.68 -3.92 7.97
C PRO A 294 -21.15 -3.18 9.22
N SER A 295 -22.45 -2.94 9.30
CA SER A 295 -23.08 -2.22 10.43
C SER A 295 -23.16 -3.05 11.71
N GLY A 296 -22.86 -4.34 11.65
CA GLY A 296 -22.93 -5.25 12.80
C GLY A 296 -22.34 -6.62 12.47
N GLY A 297 -22.29 -7.49 13.48
CA GLY A 297 -21.73 -8.84 13.37
C GLY A 297 -20.23 -8.90 13.66
N PRO A 298 -19.60 -10.10 13.47
CA PRO A 298 -18.21 -10.32 13.87
C PRO A 298 -17.19 -9.55 13.03
N ASP A 299 -17.60 -9.04 11.87
CA ASP A 299 -16.76 -8.26 10.96
C ASP A 299 -16.97 -6.74 11.07
N ALA A 300 -17.85 -6.27 11.99
CA ALA A 300 -18.03 -4.85 12.25
C ALA A 300 -16.77 -4.24 12.88
N ASP A 301 -16.65 -2.91 12.78
CA ASP A 301 -15.62 -2.17 13.51
C ASP A 301 -16.03 -2.07 15.00
N ASN A 302 -15.26 -2.70 15.86
CA ASN A 302 -15.46 -2.72 17.30
C ASN A 302 -14.70 -1.60 18.03
N ASN A 303 -14.10 -0.65 17.30
CA ASN A 303 -13.24 0.41 17.84
C ASN A 303 -12.04 -0.12 18.66
N ASP A 304 -11.55 -1.29 18.31
CA ASP A 304 -10.41 -1.97 18.94
C ASP A 304 -9.06 -1.69 18.25
N SER A 305 -9.00 -0.70 17.38
CA SER A 305 -7.87 -0.30 16.51
C SER A 305 -7.56 -1.27 15.37
N GLN A 306 -8.37 -2.32 15.16
CA GLN A 306 -8.21 -3.24 14.04
C GLN A 306 -9.08 -2.88 12.84
N SER A 307 -10.08 -1.99 13.01
CA SER A 307 -11.13 -1.73 12.02
C SER A 307 -11.97 -2.99 11.73
N CYS A 308 -12.65 -3.07 10.60
CA CYS A 308 -13.57 -4.16 10.32
C CYS A 308 -12.93 -5.35 9.55
N TRP A 309 -13.73 -6.40 9.33
CA TRP A 309 -13.39 -7.62 8.60
C TRP A 309 -12.31 -8.50 9.28
N ASN A 310 -12.14 -8.39 10.60
CA ASN A 310 -11.14 -9.17 11.32
C ASN A 310 -11.48 -10.65 11.37
N ALA A 311 -12.74 -11.01 11.62
CA ALA A 311 -13.18 -12.39 11.65
C ALA A 311 -12.96 -13.08 10.28
N THR A 312 -13.33 -12.41 9.20
CA THR A 312 -13.08 -12.91 7.84
C THR A 312 -11.58 -13.08 7.58
N ARG A 313 -10.72 -12.09 7.91
CA ARG A 313 -9.27 -12.20 7.68
C ARG A 313 -8.58 -13.29 8.50
N VAL A 314 -9.07 -13.58 9.69
CA VAL A 314 -8.55 -14.68 10.52
C VAL A 314 -8.89 -16.03 9.92
N GLN A 315 -10.02 -16.14 9.22
CA GLN A 315 -10.43 -17.37 8.54
C GLN A 315 -9.73 -17.57 7.18
N GLN A 316 -9.37 -16.48 6.52
CA GLN A 316 -8.55 -16.49 5.29
C GLN A 316 -7.09 -16.89 5.57
#